data_2bcc2773f6f613ed4e19e1be7a513f5f
#
_entry.id   2bcc2773f6f613ed4e19e1be7a513f5f
#
_cell.length_a   1.000
_cell.length_b   1.000
_cell.length_c   1.000
_cell.angle_alpha   90.00
_cell.angle_beta   90.00
_cell.angle_gamma   90.00
#
_symmetry.space_group_name_H-M   'P 1'
#
loop_
_entity.id
_entity.type
_entity.pdbx_description
1 polymer ?
#
loop_
_entity_poly.entity_id
_entity_poly.type
_entity_poly.pdbx_seq_one_letter_code
_entity_poly.pdbx_strand_id
1 'polypeptide(L)'
;MAERVAAAGERAGAEVRLRQVAETVPRDVIASNAAWSNHVDTTRNGPDATADDILWADAVLFGTPTRFGNVASQLKGYIDSLGGQWAAGQLADKVYAGFTATQTAHGGQESTLLALYNAVYHFGGIIVPPGYTDPLKFADGNPYGVSHVTGPSNSAPLTDVEFNALDHLATRVVTIAGRLKG
;
A
#
# COMPACT_ATOMS: atom_id res chain seq x y z
N MET A 1 -5.60 0.46 7.85
CA MET A 1 -4.63 -0.46 7.22
C MET A 1 -3.21 0.08 7.30
N ALA A 2 -2.88 1.25 6.76
CA ALA A 2 -1.51 1.78 6.72
C ALA A 2 -0.85 1.89 8.10
N GLU A 3 -1.52 2.45 9.09
CA GLU A 3 -1.03 2.54 10.47
C GLU A 3 -0.75 1.15 11.08
N ARG A 4 -1.60 0.15 10.77
CA ARG A 4 -1.39 -1.23 11.24
C ARG A 4 -0.12 -1.84 10.63
N VAL A 5 0.06 -1.64 9.32
CA VAL A 5 1.28 -2.09 8.60
C VAL A 5 2.53 -1.42 9.17
N ALA A 6 2.48 -0.10 9.41
CA ALA A 6 3.58 0.64 10.02
C ALA A 6 3.96 0.07 11.40
N ALA A 7 2.98 -0.04 12.30
CA ALA A 7 3.19 -0.61 13.63
C ALA A 7 3.69 -2.06 13.60
N ALA A 8 3.24 -2.87 12.63
CA ALA A 8 3.74 -4.25 12.47
C ALA A 8 5.18 -4.28 11.96
N GLY A 9 5.56 -3.36 11.05
CA GLY A 9 6.93 -3.21 10.59
C GLY A 9 7.89 -2.84 11.73
N GLU A 10 7.49 -1.89 12.58
CA GLU A 10 8.24 -1.50 13.78
C GLU A 10 8.40 -2.69 14.75
N ARG A 11 7.33 -3.45 15.02
CA ARG A 11 7.40 -4.66 15.85
C ARG A 11 8.32 -5.74 15.25
N ALA A 12 8.45 -5.77 13.93
CA ALA A 12 9.37 -6.66 13.22
C ALA A 12 10.82 -6.16 13.20
N GLY A 13 11.11 -5.00 13.81
CA GLY A 13 12.45 -4.43 13.96
C GLY A 13 12.88 -3.46 12.85
N ALA A 14 11.97 -3.00 12.00
CA ALA A 14 12.27 -2.00 10.98
C ALA A 14 12.14 -0.57 11.52
N GLU A 15 12.95 0.34 11.01
CA GLU A 15 12.63 1.77 11.04
C GLU A 15 11.56 2.05 9.99
N VAL A 16 10.47 2.72 10.36
CA VAL A 16 9.31 2.91 9.48
C VAL A 16 9.05 4.40 9.22
N ARG A 17 8.84 4.74 7.96
CA ARG A 17 8.33 6.04 7.53
C ARG A 17 6.93 5.87 6.94
N LEU A 18 5.90 6.18 7.70
CA LEU A 18 4.55 6.27 7.17
C LEU A 18 4.40 7.59 6.41
N ARG A 19 3.99 7.50 5.14
CA ARG A 19 3.81 8.64 4.23
C ARG A 19 2.45 8.56 3.54
N GLN A 20 1.95 9.70 3.17
CA GLN A 20 0.75 9.83 2.36
C GLN A 20 1.13 10.46 1.02
N VAL A 21 0.60 9.97 -0.08
CA VAL A 21 0.79 10.64 -1.36
C VAL A 21 -0.06 11.92 -1.41
N ALA A 22 0.43 12.94 -2.12
CA ALA A 22 -0.26 14.21 -2.23
C ALA A 22 -1.66 14.04 -2.83
N GLU A 23 -2.66 14.73 -2.27
CA GLU A 23 -3.98 14.81 -2.86
C GLU A 23 -3.95 15.77 -4.06
N THR A 24 -4.33 15.27 -5.22
CA THR A 24 -4.30 16.01 -6.49
C THR A 24 -5.64 16.54 -6.93
N VAL A 25 -6.73 16.12 -6.27
CA VAL A 25 -8.09 16.58 -6.59
C VAL A 25 -8.31 17.98 -6.01
N PRO A 26 -8.90 18.91 -6.80
CA PRO A 26 -9.19 20.26 -6.33
C PRO A 26 -10.07 20.27 -5.07
N ARG A 27 -9.81 21.20 -4.16
CA ARG A 27 -10.51 21.30 -2.87
C ARG A 27 -12.02 21.51 -3.00
N ASP A 28 -12.49 22.23 -3.98
CA ASP A 28 -13.93 22.44 -4.26
C ASP A 28 -14.62 21.12 -4.63
N VAL A 29 -13.94 20.26 -5.38
CA VAL A 29 -14.44 18.91 -5.71
C VAL A 29 -14.50 18.04 -4.47
N ILE A 30 -13.46 18.04 -3.64
CA ILE A 30 -13.41 17.29 -2.38
C ILE A 30 -14.55 17.76 -1.44
N ALA A 31 -14.74 19.07 -1.33
CA ALA A 31 -15.78 19.68 -0.49
C ALA A 31 -17.21 19.30 -0.90
N SER A 32 -17.42 18.87 -2.14
CA SER A 32 -18.72 18.35 -2.58
C SER A 32 -19.14 17.04 -1.90
N ASN A 33 -18.18 16.34 -1.25
CA ASN A 33 -18.42 15.12 -0.47
C ASN A 33 -17.91 15.31 0.96
N ALA A 34 -18.83 15.48 1.90
CA ALA A 34 -18.50 15.78 3.30
C ALA A 34 -17.63 14.68 3.96
N ALA A 35 -17.83 13.40 3.65
CA ALA A 35 -17.02 12.32 4.19
C ALA A 35 -15.58 12.36 3.66
N TRP A 36 -15.39 12.69 2.39
CA TRP A 36 -14.07 12.86 1.79
C TRP A 36 -13.35 14.09 2.36
N SER A 37 -14.05 15.23 2.45
CA SER A 37 -13.49 16.45 3.05
C SER A 37 -13.02 16.19 4.48
N ASN A 38 -13.88 15.60 5.32
CA ASN A 38 -13.53 15.25 6.69
C ASN A 38 -12.33 14.29 6.76
N HIS A 39 -12.28 13.29 5.89
CA HIS A 39 -11.14 12.36 5.84
C HIS A 39 -9.84 13.11 5.52
N VAL A 40 -9.83 13.93 4.47
CA VAL A 40 -8.63 14.70 4.09
C VAL A 40 -8.19 15.64 5.21
N ASP A 41 -9.13 16.27 5.91
CA ASP A 41 -8.83 17.22 6.97
C ASP A 41 -8.33 16.54 8.27
N THR A 42 -8.76 15.30 8.53
CA THR A 42 -8.41 14.56 9.75
C THR A 42 -7.21 13.62 9.60
N THR A 43 -6.90 13.15 8.39
CA THR A 43 -5.81 12.18 8.16
C THR A 43 -4.51 12.81 7.67
N ARG A 44 -4.49 14.10 7.39
CA ARG A 44 -3.32 14.85 6.89
C ARG A 44 -2.33 15.20 8.03
N ASN A 45 -1.90 14.17 8.78
CA ASN A 45 -1.05 14.36 9.96
C ASN A 45 0.44 14.08 9.72
N GLY A 46 0.88 13.94 8.47
CA GLY A 46 2.26 13.63 8.15
C GLY A 46 2.75 14.31 6.85
N PRO A 47 4.05 14.26 6.59
CA PRO A 47 4.59 14.77 5.34
C PRO A 47 4.14 13.93 4.14
N ASP A 48 3.95 14.60 3.01
CA ASP A 48 3.71 13.92 1.74
C ASP A 48 4.91 13.03 1.36
N ALA A 49 4.62 11.93 0.67
CA ALA A 49 5.64 11.03 0.14
C ALA A 49 6.49 11.76 -0.91
N THR A 50 7.79 11.62 -0.80
CA THR A 50 8.78 12.19 -1.72
C THR A 50 9.62 11.09 -2.37
N ALA A 51 10.39 11.45 -3.40
CA ALA A 51 11.37 10.53 -3.99
C ALA A 51 12.43 10.08 -2.96
N ASP A 52 12.81 10.95 -2.02
CA ASP A 52 13.80 10.61 -0.98
C ASP A 52 13.29 9.51 -0.04
N ASP A 53 11.99 9.42 0.21
CA ASP A 53 11.42 8.37 1.05
C ASP A 53 11.58 6.98 0.41
N ILE A 54 11.31 6.86 -0.90
CA ILE A 54 11.48 5.58 -1.60
C ILE A 54 12.97 5.23 -1.81
N LEU A 55 13.82 6.22 -1.99
CA LEU A 55 15.27 5.99 -2.08
C LEU A 55 15.86 5.50 -0.75
N TRP A 56 15.40 6.08 0.35
CA TRP A 56 15.81 5.67 1.69
C TRP A 56 15.38 4.24 2.04
N ALA A 57 14.21 3.82 1.59
CA ALA A 57 13.61 2.55 1.99
C ALA A 57 14.30 1.34 1.34
N ASP A 58 14.50 0.27 2.10
CA ASP A 58 14.86 -1.07 1.58
C ASP A 58 13.61 -1.86 1.17
N ALA A 59 12.47 -1.51 1.79
CA ALA A 59 11.17 -2.11 1.48
C ALA A 59 10.08 -1.05 1.44
N VAL A 60 9.15 -1.19 0.51
CA VAL A 60 8.03 -0.27 0.30
C VAL A 60 6.72 -1.05 0.26
N LEU A 61 5.79 -0.71 1.15
CA LEU A 61 4.43 -1.23 1.12
C LEU A 61 3.48 -0.14 0.62
N PHE A 62 2.94 -0.32 -0.57
CA PHE A 62 1.99 0.61 -1.15
C PHE A 62 0.56 0.29 -0.71
N GLY A 63 -0.14 1.29 -0.18
CA GLY A 63 -1.57 1.23 0.10
C GLY A 63 -2.38 2.08 -0.87
N THR A 64 -3.43 1.52 -1.45
CA THR A 64 -4.29 2.24 -2.38
C THR A 64 -5.74 1.75 -2.30
N PRO A 65 -6.75 2.62 -2.37
CA PRO A 65 -8.08 2.15 -2.70
C PRO A 65 -8.10 1.68 -4.15
N THR A 66 -8.99 0.73 -4.47
CA THR A 66 -9.24 0.39 -5.88
C THR A 66 -9.94 1.56 -6.60
N ARG A 67 -9.56 1.77 -7.84
CA ARG A 67 -10.26 2.63 -8.80
C ARG A 67 -10.42 1.88 -10.11
N PHE A 68 -11.62 1.29 -10.30
CA PHE A 68 -11.94 0.48 -11.49
C PHE A 68 -10.93 -0.67 -11.72
N GLY A 69 -10.55 -1.37 -10.64
CA GLY A 69 -9.58 -2.46 -10.71
C GLY A 69 -8.12 -2.01 -10.87
N ASN A 70 -7.83 -0.73 -10.60
CA ASN A 70 -6.51 -0.12 -10.73
C ASN A 70 -6.15 0.71 -9.48
N VAL A 71 -4.91 1.18 -9.39
CA VAL A 71 -4.47 2.09 -8.33
C VAL A 71 -5.14 3.46 -8.46
N ALA A 72 -5.28 4.18 -7.35
CA ALA A 72 -5.77 5.54 -7.35
C ALA A 72 -4.82 6.48 -8.11
N SER A 73 -5.36 7.50 -8.76
CA SER A 73 -4.59 8.48 -9.55
C SER A 73 -3.51 9.19 -8.73
N GLN A 74 -3.75 9.42 -7.44
CA GLN A 74 -2.78 10.03 -6.53
C GLN A 74 -1.53 9.14 -6.38
N LEU A 75 -1.71 7.83 -6.14
CA LEU A 75 -0.59 6.90 -6.06
C LEU A 75 0.10 6.74 -7.43
N LYS A 76 -0.68 6.66 -8.51
CA LYS A 76 -0.11 6.58 -9.86
C LYS A 76 0.70 7.82 -10.21
N GLY A 77 0.22 9.03 -9.85
CA GLY A 77 0.95 10.27 -10.04
C GLY A 77 2.27 10.31 -9.27
N TYR A 78 2.29 9.82 -8.03
CA TYR A 78 3.53 9.64 -7.28
C TYR A 78 4.49 8.68 -7.98
N ILE A 79 4.03 7.51 -8.40
CA ILE A 79 4.82 6.53 -9.15
C ILE A 79 5.38 7.15 -10.44
N ASP A 80 4.57 7.90 -11.18
CA ASP A 80 4.99 8.56 -12.43
C ASP A 80 6.05 9.65 -12.18
N SER A 81 6.04 10.29 -11.03
CA SER A 81 7.05 11.29 -10.66
C SER A 81 8.45 10.70 -10.41
N LEU A 82 8.57 9.37 -10.25
CA LEU A 82 9.83 8.68 -9.96
C LEU A 82 10.65 8.36 -11.23
N GLY A 83 10.30 8.91 -12.38
CA GLY A 83 10.96 8.61 -13.66
C GLY A 83 12.48 8.86 -13.67
N GLY A 84 12.95 9.91 -12.97
CA GLY A 84 14.38 10.21 -12.82
C GLY A 84 15.12 9.12 -12.02
N GLN A 85 14.55 8.70 -10.89
CA GLN A 85 15.09 7.66 -10.02
C GLN A 85 15.09 6.30 -10.71
N TRP A 86 14.01 6.00 -11.46
CA TRP A 86 13.94 4.81 -12.29
C TRP A 86 15.04 4.77 -13.35
N ALA A 87 15.21 5.84 -14.10
CA ALA A 87 16.25 5.95 -15.15
C ALA A 87 17.68 5.80 -14.57
N ALA A 88 17.87 6.21 -13.31
CA ALA A 88 19.13 6.04 -12.57
C ALA A 88 19.29 4.65 -11.92
N GLY A 89 18.34 3.73 -12.08
CA GLY A 89 18.37 2.38 -11.49
C GLY A 89 18.15 2.31 -9.97
N GLN A 90 17.73 3.42 -9.35
CA GLN A 90 17.68 3.56 -7.90
C GLN A 90 16.45 2.88 -7.25
N LEU A 91 15.50 2.41 -8.04
CA LEU A 91 14.31 1.70 -7.57
C LEU A 91 14.47 0.17 -7.61
N ALA A 92 15.53 -0.32 -8.24
CA ALA A 92 15.81 -1.74 -8.38
C ALA A 92 16.24 -2.37 -7.05
N ASP A 93 16.08 -3.71 -6.97
CA ASP A 93 16.54 -4.57 -5.87
C ASP A 93 15.94 -4.26 -4.48
N LYS A 94 14.92 -3.39 -4.42
CA LYS A 94 14.14 -3.14 -3.20
C LYS A 94 12.97 -4.11 -3.12
N VAL A 95 12.50 -4.38 -1.90
CA VAL A 95 11.31 -5.20 -1.66
C VAL A 95 10.04 -4.35 -1.78
N TYR A 96 9.05 -4.86 -2.49
CA TYR A 96 7.76 -4.21 -2.68
C TYR A 96 6.60 -5.13 -2.35
N ALA A 97 5.56 -4.58 -1.73
CA ALA A 97 4.29 -5.25 -1.50
C ALA A 97 3.14 -4.25 -1.54
N GLY A 98 1.90 -4.75 -1.49
CA GLY A 98 0.73 -3.88 -1.57
C GLY A 98 -0.44 -4.35 -0.72
N PHE A 99 -1.32 -3.40 -0.38
CA PHE A 99 -2.62 -3.64 0.23
C PHE A 99 -3.65 -2.67 -0.35
N THR A 100 -4.91 -3.09 -0.38
CA THR A 100 -5.98 -2.31 -1.04
C THR A 100 -7.29 -2.35 -0.24
N ALA A 101 -8.19 -1.45 -0.57
CA ALA A 101 -9.57 -1.47 -0.09
C ALA A 101 -10.53 -1.27 -1.26
N THR A 102 -11.69 -1.94 -1.20
CA THR A 102 -12.76 -1.86 -2.20
C THR A 102 -14.10 -1.72 -1.51
N GLN A 103 -15.12 -1.27 -2.24
CA GLN A 103 -16.47 -1.19 -1.69
C GLN A 103 -17.16 -2.56 -1.68
N THR A 104 -16.87 -3.42 -2.64
CA THR A 104 -17.56 -4.71 -2.84
C THR A 104 -16.59 -5.88 -2.86
N ALA A 105 -17.08 -7.08 -2.55
CA ALA A 105 -16.30 -8.31 -2.49
C ALA A 105 -15.60 -8.66 -3.83
N HIS A 106 -16.15 -8.23 -4.94
CA HIS A 106 -15.56 -8.41 -6.29
C HIS A 106 -15.21 -7.06 -6.92
N GLY A 107 -14.73 -6.11 -6.11
CA GLY A 107 -14.44 -4.73 -6.52
C GLY A 107 -13.10 -4.53 -7.22
N GLY A 108 -12.34 -5.61 -7.49
CA GLY A 108 -11.05 -5.54 -8.18
C GLY A 108 -9.84 -5.47 -7.23
N GLN A 109 -9.89 -6.18 -6.10
CA GLN A 109 -8.81 -6.24 -5.11
C GLN A 109 -7.53 -6.78 -5.76
N GLU A 110 -7.62 -7.97 -6.37
CA GLU A 110 -6.49 -8.64 -7.00
C GLU A 110 -5.98 -7.89 -8.21
N SER A 111 -6.90 -7.41 -9.07
CA SER A 111 -6.51 -6.66 -10.27
C SER A 111 -5.80 -5.34 -9.93
N THR A 112 -6.21 -4.66 -8.84
CA THR A 112 -5.54 -3.45 -8.36
C THR A 112 -4.10 -3.74 -7.91
N LEU A 113 -3.89 -4.83 -7.16
CA LEU A 113 -2.56 -5.24 -6.72
C LEU A 113 -1.68 -5.67 -7.90
N LEU A 114 -2.24 -6.42 -8.85
CA LEU A 114 -1.53 -6.81 -10.08
C LEU A 114 -1.16 -5.59 -10.93
N ALA A 115 -2.06 -4.60 -11.06
CA ALA A 115 -1.77 -3.35 -11.75
C ALA A 115 -0.65 -2.55 -11.07
N LEU A 116 -0.62 -2.52 -9.72
CA LEU A 116 0.48 -1.95 -8.96
C LEU A 116 1.80 -2.65 -9.26
N TYR A 117 1.80 -3.98 -9.26
CA TYR A 117 3.01 -4.77 -9.47
C TYR A 117 3.57 -4.65 -10.89
N ASN A 118 2.77 -4.27 -11.89
CA ASN A 118 3.32 -3.90 -13.20
C ASN A 118 4.35 -2.77 -13.09
N ALA A 119 4.11 -1.75 -12.27
CA ALA A 119 5.10 -0.70 -12.04
C ALA A 119 6.36 -1.24 -11.34
N VAL A 120 6.19 -2.13 -10.35
CA VAL A 120 7.30 -2.76 -9.63
C VAL A 120 8.19 -3.61 -10.55
N TYR A 121 7.61 -4.33 -11.51
CA TYR A 121 8.40 -5.03 -12.54
C TYR A 121 9.28 -4.06 -13.34
N HIS A 122 8.74 -2.90 -13.75
CA HIS A 122 9.51 -1.86 -14.44
C HIS A 122 10.60 -1.23 -13.57
N PHE A 123 10.42 -1.21 -12.24
CA PHE A 123 11.45 -0.76 -11.30
C PHE A 123 12.62 -1.75 -11.18
N GLY A 124 12.46 -3.00 -11.59
CA GLY A 124 13.38 -4.09 -11.23
C GLY A 124 13.26 -4.48 -9.76
N GLY A 125 12.10 -4.23 -9.16
CA GLY A 125 11.84 -4.49 -7.75
C GLY A 125 11.49 -5.95 -7.47
N ILE A 126 11.66 -6.36 -6.22
CA ILE A 126 11.36 -7.71 -5.73
C ILE A 126 9.98 -7.69 -5.08
N ILE A 127 8.98 -8.29 -5.72
CA ILE A 127 7.63 -8.38 -5.17
C ILE A 127 7.59 -9.46 -4.10
N VAL A 128 7.19 -9.09 -2.88
CA VAL A 128 7.04 -10.01 -1.74
C VAL A 128 5.57 -10.04 -1.31
N PRO A 129 4.73 -10.84 -1.98
CA PRO A 129 3.33 -11.01 -1.58
C PRO A 129 3.24 -11.89 -0.33
N PRO A 130 2.14 -11.84 0.42
CA PRO A 130 1.91 -12.75 1.53
C PRO A 130 1.76 -14.20 1.08
N GLY A 131 1.24 -14.43 -0.14
CA GLY A 131 0.92 -15.77 -0.63
C GLY A 131 0.04 -16.53 0.36
N TYR A 132 0.17 -17.83 0.38
CA TYR A 132 -0.40 -18.72 1.41
C TYR A 132 0.69 -19.25 2.35
N THR A 133 1.61 -18.35 2.76
CA THR A 133 2.77 -18.69 3.58
C THR A 133 2.46 -18.83 5.07
N ASP A 134 1.22 -18.55 5.46
CA ASP A 134 0.68 -18.75 6.80
C ASP A 134 -0.77 -19.26 6.68
N PRO A 135 -1.23 -20.17 7.56
CA PRO A 135 -2.61 -20.67 7.55
C PRO A 135 -3.68 -19.57 7.62
N LEU A 136 -3.40 -18.43 8.25
CA LEU A 136 -4.34 -17.29 8.33
C LEU A 136 -4.71 -16.75 6.93
N LYS A 137 -3.86 -16.91 5.93
CA LYS A 137 -4.11 -16.43 4.58
C LYS A 137 -5.20 -17.21 3.83
N PHE A 138 -5.52 -18.43 4.28
CA PHE A 138 -6.69 -19.13 3.76
C PHE A 138 -8.02 -18.52 4.25
N ALA A 139 -8.01 -17.83 5.40
CA ALA A 139 -9.17 -17.09 5.89
C ALA A 139 -9.30 -15.71 5.24
N ASP A 140 -8.18 -15.01 5.03
CA ASP A 140 -8.12 -13.73 4.32
C ASP A 140 -8.34 -13.90 2.79
N GLY A 141 -7.81 -14.97 2.21
CA GLY A 141 -8.07 -15.44 0.84
C GLY A 141 -7.38 -14.66 -0.28
N ASN A 142 -6.64 -13.57 -0.02
CA ASN A 142 -5.97 -12.81 -1.06
C ASN A 142 -4.44 -13.02 -1.02
N PRO A 143 -3.88 -13.88 -1.92
CA PRO A 143 -2.44 -14.15 -1.93
C PRO A 143 -1.58 -13.02 -2.52
N TYR A 144 -2.17 -12.09 -3.25
CA TYR A 144 -1.44 -10.98 -3.89
C TYR A 144 -1.06 -9.86 -2.91
N GLY A 145 -1.79 -9.74 -1.80
CA GLY A 145 -1.60 -8.73 -0.78
C GLY A 145 -2.64 -8.87 0.33
N VAL A 146 -3.03 -7.76 0.94
CA VAL A 146 -4.16 -7.72 1.88
C VAL A 146 -5.23 -6.79 1.34
N SER A 147 -6.48 -7.22 1.40
CA SER A 147 -7.61 -6.43 0.93
C SER A 147 -8.68 -6.27 2.02
N HIS A 148 -9.39 -5.15 1.97
CA HIS A 148 -10.52 -4.84 2.83
C HIS A 148 -11.75 -4.48 2.00
N VAL A 149 -12.91 -5.03 2.38
CA VAL A 149 -14.20 -4.69 1.78
C VAL A 149 -14.94 -3.71 2.69
N THR A 150 -15.01 -2.44 2.28
CA THR A 150 -15.58 -1.36 3.09
C THR A 150 -17.12 -1.37 3.16
N GLY A 151 -17.78 -2.15 2.31
CA GLY A 151 -19.24 -2.22 2.22
C GLY A 151 -19.89 -1.00 1.57
N PRO A 152 -21.22 -1.01 1.38
CA PRO A 152 -21.96 0.04 0.65
C PRO A 152 -21.80 1.45 1.24
N SER A 153 -21.63 1.55 2.56
CA SER A 153 -21.45 2.83 3.26
C SER A 153 -19.98 3.26 3.38
N ASN A 154 -19.03 2.47 2.87
CA ASN A 154 -17.59 2.67 3.04
C ASN A 154 -17.15 2.80 4.51
N SER A 155 -17.82 2.12 5.42
CA SER A 155 -17.59 2.24 6.87
C SER A 155 -17.42 0.92 7.60
N ALA A 156 -17.37 -0.21 6.89
CA ALA A 156 -17.10 -1.50 7.53
C ALA A 156 -15.73 -1.46 8.23
N PRO A 157 -15.65 -1.85 9.52
CA PRO A 157 -14.37 -1.89 10.22
C PRO A 157 -13.51 -3.04 9.70
N LEU A 158 -12.19 -2.91 9.88
CA LEU A 158 -11.27 -4.03 9.69
C LEU A 158 -11.61 -5.15 10.69
N THR A 159 -11.55 -6.38 10.21
CA THR A 159 -11.72 -7.59 11.01
C THR A 159 -10.39 -8.06 11.61
N ASP A 160 -10.45 -8.95 12.61
CA ASP A 160 -9.24 -9.58 13.17
C ASP A 160 -8.46 -10.37 12.12
N VAL A 161 -9.14 -10.98 11.15
CA VAL A 161 -8.49 -11.68 10.03
C VAL A 161 -7.66 -10.71 9.20
N GLU A 162 -8.20 -9.55 8.87
CA GLU A 162 -7.50 -8.53 8.09
C GLU A 162 -6.37 -7.89 8.90
N PHE A 163 -6.56 -7.64 10.20
CA PHE A 163 -5.49 -7.17 11.07
C PHE A 163 -4.31 -8.15 11.10
N ASN A 164 -4.58 -9.43 11.28
CA ASN A 164 -3.55 -10.47 11.31
C ASN A 164 -2.87 -10.63 9.94
N ALA A 165 -3.62 -10.51 8.84
CA ALA A 165 -3.07 -10.55 7.49
C ALA A 165 -2.14 -9.36 7.20
N LEU A 166 -2.47 -8.14 7.68
CA LEU A 166 -1.61 -6.96 7.57
C LEU A 166 -0.33 -7.12 8.39
N ASP A 167 -0.42 -7.66 9.60
CA ASP A 167 0.74 -7.95 10.45
C ASP A 167 1.67 -8.98 9.78
N HIS A 168 1.10 -10.05 9.23
CA HIS A 168 1.84 -11.07 8.52
C HIS A 168 2.55 -10.49 7.28
N LEU A 169 1.84 -9.70 6.46
CA LEU A 169 2.42 -9.05 5.29
C LEU A 169 3.62 -8.19 5.66
N ALA A 170 3.47 -7.29 6.65
CA ALA A 170 4.53 -6.39 7.09
C ALA A 170 5.74 -7.17 7.64
N THR A 171 5.51 -8.14 8.52
CA THR A 171 6.57 -8.98 9.10
C THR A 171 7.33 -9.74 8.02
N ARG A 172 6.61 -10.31 7.04
CA ARG A 172 7.22 -11.03 5.92
C ARG A 172 8.10 -10.11 5.06
N VAL A 173 7.60 -8.92 4.73
CA VAL A 173 8.33 -7.91 3.96
C VAL A 173 9.63 -7.50 4.67
N VAL A 174 9.56 -7.17 5.96
CA VAL A 174 10.73 -6.82 6.78
C VAL A 174 11.73 -7.97 6.83
N THR A 175 11.26 -9.20 7.04
CA THR A 175 12.10 -10.40 7.10
C THR A 175 12.86 -10.62 5.79
N ILE A 176 12.18 -10.49 4.64
CA ILE A 176 12.81 -10.72 3.33
C ILE A 176 13.77 -9.57 2.99
N ALA A 177 13.39 -8.33 3.26
CA ALA A 177 14.29 -7.18 3.08
C ALA A 177 15.57 -7.31 3.92
N GLY A 178 15.45 -7.73 5.17
CA GLY A 178 16.60 -7.99 6.04
C GLY A 178 17.56 -9.07 5.49
N ARG A 179 17.02 -10.13 4.86
CA ARG A 179 17.84 -11.18 4.23
C ARG A 179 18.58 -10.71 2.98
N LEU A 180 18.07 -9.71 2.29
CA LEU A 180 18.72 -9.15 1.10
C LEU A 180 19.83 -8.17 1.43
N LYS A 181 19.82 -7.63 2.64
CA LYS A 181 20.89 -6.72 3.12
C LYS A 181 22.15 -7.47 3.58
N GLY A 182 22.08 -8.76 3.87
CA GLY A 182 23.19 -9.59 4.41
C GLY A 182 23.22 -9.59 5.91
#